data_857350888f8aff59a50deea76ecb22c2
#
_entry.id   857350888f8aff59a50deea76ecb22c2
#
_cell.length_a   1.000
_cell.length_b   1.000
_cell.length_c   1.000
_cell.angle_alpha   90.00
_cell.angle_beta   90.00
_cell.angle_gamma   90.00
#
_symmetry.space_group_name_H-M   'P 1'
#
loop_
_entity.id
_entity.type
_entity.pdbx_description
1 polymer ?
#
loop_
_entity_poly.entity_id
_entity_poly.type
_entity_poly.pdbx_seq_one_letter_code
_entity_poly.pdbx_strand_id
1 'polypeptide(L)'
;MTPEALMRKVAAAFEKADLQPLFDAVDDDTVWKSASRLKNSFRFGGEYKKRAGVIDVTSQISTSYYFWHFKPKEIISHGEIVWGLFEVEADYKPANKPRQRPNYLIFECAIRWRVRDNKIVEHQAFFDTAALLVQQGELPHPER
;
A
#
# COMPACT_ATOMS: atom_id res chain seq x y z
N MET A 1 8.85 -20.09 5.18
CA MET A 1 7.92 -19.59 4.14
C MET A 1 8.72 -18.77 3.14
N THR A 2 8.44 -18.92 1.85
CA THR A 2 9.13 -18.13 0.83
C THR A 2 8.66 -16.67 0.83
N PRO A 3 9.47 -15.73 0.31
CA PRO A 3 9.02 -14.35 0.16
C PRO A 3 7.73 -14.22 -0.65
N GLU A 4 7.59 -15.01 -1.72
CA GLU A 4 6.35 -15.00 -2.51
C GLU A 4 5.16 -15.47 -1.67
N ALA A 5 5.28 -16.55 -0.93
CA ALA A 5 4.20 -17.08 -0.11
C ALA A 5 3.80 -16.08 0.99
N LEU A 6 4.78 -15.39 1.58
CA LEU A 6 4.51 -14.35 2.57
C LEU A 6 3.73 -13.19 1.95
N MET A 7 4.13 -12.73 0.77
CA MET A 7 3.44 -11.64 0.09
C MET A 7 2.00 -12.03 -0.26
N ARG A 8 1.77 -13.24 -0.75
CA ARG A 8 0.41 -13.72 -1.03
C ARG A 8 -0.45 -13.78 0.22
N LYS A 9 0.10 -14.26 1.32
CA LYS A 9 -0.60 -14.36 2.60
C LYS A 9 -1.01 -12.97 3.11
N VAL A 10 -0.08 -12.04 3.13
CA VAL A 10 -0.33 -10.68 3.62
C VAL A 10 -1.34 -9.96 2.74
N ALA A 11 -1.23 -10.09 1.42
CA ALA A 11 -2.15 -9.44 0.48
C ALA A 11 -3.57 -9.99 0.61
N ALA A 12 -3.74 -11.31 0.76
CA ALA A 12 -5.04 -11.92 0.92
C ALA A 12 -5.73 -11.47 2.22
N ALA A 13 -4.96 -11.33 3.30
CA ALA A 13 -5.49 -10.84 4.57
C ALA A 13 -5.85 -9.35 4.48
N PHE A 14 -5.02 -8.56 3.81
CA PHE A 14 -5.26 -7.13 3.64
C PHE A 14 -6.58 -6.87 2.90
N GLU A 15 -6.89 -7.67 1.89
CA GLU A 15 -8.15 -7.55 1.17
C GLU A 15 -9.37 -7.76 2.08
N LYS A 16 -9.19 -8.51 3.16
CA LYS A 16 -10.24 -8.76 4.17
C LYS A 16 -10.15 -7.79 5.35
N ALA A 17 -9.39 -6.72 5.20
CA ALA A 17 -9.12 -5.74 6.24
C ALA A 17 -8.42 -6.33 7.47
N ASP A 18 -7.66 -7.41 7.29
CA ASP A 18 -6.89 -8.05 8.34
C ASP A 18 -5.42 -7.69 8.18
N LEU A 19 -4.91 -6.83 9.04
CA LEU A 19 -3.53 -6.37 9.04
C LEU A 19 -2.61 -7.22 9.91
N GLN A 20 -3.15 -8.18 10.65
CA GLN A 20 -2.33 -8.95 11.59
C GLN A 20 -1.18 -9.71 10.92
N PRO A 21 -1.39 -10.38 9.77
CA PRO A 21 -0.26 -11.04 9.09
C PRO A 21 0.86 -10.07 8.69
N LEU A 22 0.51 -8.83 8.29
CA LEU A 22 1.51 -7.81 8.02
C LEU A 22 2.26 -7.43 9.30
N PHE A 23 1.55 -7.19 10.39
CA PHE A 23 2.17 -6.79 11.65
C PHE A 23 3.06 -7.90 12.22
N ASP A 24 2.69 -9.16 12.01
CA ASP A 24 3.51 -10.29 12.43
C ASP A 24 4.80 -10.43 11.60
N ALA A 25 4.79 -9.90 10.39
CA ALA A 25 5.91 -10.01 9.46
C ALA A 25 6.87 -8.81 9.52
N VAL A 26 6.61 -7.81 10.35
CA VAL A 26 7.49 -6.65 10.50
C VAL A 26 8.08 -6.61 11.90
N ASP A 27 9.23 -5.95 12.03
CA ASP A 27 9.93 -5.76 13.30
C ASP A 27 10.62 -4.40 13.33
N ASP A 28 11.55 -4.22 14.28
CA ASP A 28 12.23 -2.94 14.45
C ASP A 28 13.28 -2.65 13.37
N ASP A 29 13.61 -3.63 12.52
CA ASP A 29 14.51 -3.43 11.39
C ASP A 29 13.77 -3.05 10.11
N THR A 30 12.45 -3.10 10.11
CA THR A 30 11.64 -2.82 8.93
C THR A 30 11.68 -1.34 8.55
N VAL A 31 11.86 -1.09 7.24
CA VAL A 31 11.75 0.24 6.64
C VAL A 31 10.63 0.19 5.61
N TRP A 32 9.64 1.05 5.79
CA TRP A 32 8.50 1.18 4.89
C TRP A 32 8.65 2.47 4.10
N LYS A 33 8.77 2.35 2.78
CA LYS A 33 8.87 3.49 1.87
C LYS A 33 7.58 3.63 1.10
N SER A 34 7.02 4.82 1.15
CA SER A 34 5.85 5.15 0.35
C SER A 34 6.24 5.40 -1.11
N ALA A 35 5.24 5.56 -1.98
CA ALA A 35 5.45 5.87 -3.39
C ALA A 35 6.23 7.17 -3.59
N SER A 36 6.11 8.13 -2.67
CA SER A 36 6.92 9.36 -2.69
C SER A 36 7.92 9.33 -1.55
N ARG A 37 9.18 9.67 -1.84
CA ARG A 37 10.21 9.81 -0.83
C ARG A 37 10.06 11.09 -0.01
N LEU A 38 9.34 12.07 -0.54
CA LEU A 38 9.17 13.35 0.12
C LEU A 38 7.98 13.29 1.06
N LYS A 39 8.25 13.49 2.34
CA LYS A 39 7.21 13.66 3.33
C LYS A 39 6.36 14.88 2.95
N ASN A 40 5.06 14.79 3.10
CA ASN A 40 4.10 15.86 2.79
C ASN A 40 3.87 16.15 1.30
N SER A 41 4.55 15.46 0.37
CA SER A 41 4.23 15.57 -1.05
C SER A 41 3.03 14.72 -1.43
N PHE A 42 2.68 13.77 -0.58
CA PHE A 42 1.57 12.84 -0.70
C PHE A 42 1.16 12.46 0.72
N ARG A 43 -0.11 12.14 0.95
CA ARG A 43 -0.68 11.97 2.29
C ARG A 43 0.12 11.02 3.19
N PHE A 44 0.60 9.90 2.65
CA PHE A 44 1.46 8.97 3.39
C PHE A 44 2.83 8.85 2.74
N GLY A 45 3.35 9.96 2.23
CA GLY A 45 4.68 10.02 1.65
C GLY A 45 5.77 9.85 2.69
N GLY A 46 6.99 9.57 2.23
CA GLY A 46 8.18 9.47 3.06
C GLY A 46 8.46 8.04 3.52
N GLU A 47 9.30 7.95 4.54
CA GLU A 47 9.72 6.69 5.11
C GLU A 47 9.17 6.54 6.53
N TYR A 48 8.77 5.31 6.86
CA TYR A 48 8.33 4.93 8.19
C TYR A 48 9.19 3.78 8.65
N LYS A 49 9.70 3.86 9.87
CA LYS A 49 10.65 2.88 10.38
C LYS A 49 10.06 2.13 11.55
N LYS A 50 10.52 0.90 11.72
CA LYS A 50 10.16 0.01 12.82
C LYS A 50 8.71 -0.45 12.70
N ARG A 51 8.36 -1.42 13.51
CA ARG A 51 6.99 -1.92 13.59
C ARG A 51 5.99 -0.80 13.90
N ALA A 52 6.33 0.08 14.82
CA ALA A 52 5.47 1.21 15.17
C ALA A 52 5.21 2.13 13.97
N GLY A 53 6.22 2.36 13.13
CA GLY A 53 6.06 3.16 11.91
C GLY A 53 5.15 2.49 10.90
N VAL A 54 5.24 1.16 10.73
CA VAL A 54 4.36 0.41 9.84
C VAL A 54 2.92 0.48 10.34
N ILE A 55 2.70 0.31 11.63
CA ILE A 55 1.37 0.44 12.23
C ILE A 55 0.81 1.84 11.99
N ASP A 56 1.61 2.88 12.16
CA ASP A 56 1.19 4.26 11.93
C ASP A 56 0.76 4.50 10.48
N VAL A 57 1.60 4.16 9.50
CA VAL A 57 1.27 4.42 8.10
C VAL A 57 0.07 3.60 7.62
N THR A 58 -0.04 2.35 8.04
CA THR A 58 -1.17 1.50 7.65
C THR A 58 -2.47 1.94 8.32
N SER A 59 -2.40 2.51 9.52
CA SER A 59 -3.56 3.13 10.16
C SER A 59 -4.04 4.35 9.37
N GLN A 60 -3.13 5.20 8.89
CA GLN A 60 -3.49 6.33 8.04
C GLN A 60 -4.14 5.87 6.73
N ILE A 61 -3.60 4.83 6.11
CA ILE A 61 -4.15 4.26 4.88
C ILE A 61 -5.56 3.71 5.16
N SER A 62 -5.73 2.96 6.23
CA SER A 62 -7.00 2.32 6.57
C SER A 62 -8.09 3.32 6.93
N THR A 63 -7.74 4.48 7.51
CA THR A 63 -8.72 5.53 7.79
C THR A 63 -9.11 6.31 6.55
N SER A 64 -8.27 6.31 5.51
CA SER A 64 -8.52 7.07 4.28
C SER A 64 -9.19 6.24 3.20
N TYR A 65 -9.00 4.93 3.19
CA TYR A 65 -9.48 4.07 2.12
C TYR A 65 -10.16 2.82 2.65
N TYR A 66 -11.16 2.36 1.92
CA TYR A 66 -11.75 1.04 2.07
C TYR A 66 -11.39 0.22 0.84
N PHE A 67 -10.48 -0.76 1.00
CA PHE A 67 -10.06 -1.62 -0.09
C PHE A 67 -10.98 -2.83 -0.17
N TRP A 68 -11.60 -3.03 -1.31
CA TRP A 68 -12.49 -4.16 -1.53
C TRP A 68 -12.01 -5.08 -2.64
N HIS A 69 -10.92 -4.72 -3.30
CA HIS A 69 -10.24 -5.58 -4.25
C HIS A 69 -8.74 -5.28 -4.16
N PHE A 70 -7.95 -6.28 -3.84
CA PHE A 70 -6.50 -6.16 -3.75
C PHE A 70 -5.91 -7.50 -4.16
N LYS A 71 -5.77 -7.72 -5.48
CA LYS A 71 -5.42 -9.02 -6.06
C LYS A 71 -4.10 -8.96 -6.80
N PRO A 72 -3.21 -9.94 -6.58
CA PRO A 72 -1.99 -10.03 -7.36
C PRO A 72 -2.31 -10.43 -8.80
N LYS A 73 -1.78 -9.69 -9.76
CA LYS A 73 -1.73 -10.08 -11.15
C LYS A 73 -0.51 -10.94 -11.42
N GLU A 74 0.59 -10.62 -10.75
CA GLU A 74 1.88 -11.26 -10.99
C GLU A 74 2.73 -11.09 -9.74
N ILE A 75 3.41 -12.15 -9.33
CA ILE A 75 4.40 -12.08 -8.26
C ILE A 75 5.65 -12.79 -8.75
N ILE A 76 6.79 -12.11 -8.65
CA ILE A 76 8.09 -12.62 -9.08
C ILE A 76 9.04 -12.48 -7.89
N SER A 77 9.79 -13.53 -7.59
CA SER A 77 10.77 -13.48 -6.51
C SER A 77 12.12 -14.04 -6.93
N HIS A 78 13.16 -13.51 -6.33
CA HIS A 78 14.52 -14.00 -6.49
C HIS A 78 15.29 -13.74 -5.19
N GLY A 79 15.72 -14.79 -4.54
CA GLY A 79 16.37 -14.68 -3.24
C GLY A 79 15.46 -14.01 -2.22
N GLU A 80 15.95 -12.96 -1.58
CA GLU A 80 15.20 -12.20 -0.58
C GLU A 80 14.21 -11.21 -1.18
N ILE A 81 14.31 -10.93 -2.48
CA ILE A 81 13.50 -9.89 -3.12
C ILE A 81 12.24 -10.52 -3.73
N VAL A 82 11.11 -9.90 -3.48
CA VAL A 82 9.85 -10.25 -4.13
C VAL A 82 9.17 -8.98 -4.64
N TRP A 83 8.67 -9.06 -5.87
CA TRP A 83 7.88 -8.02 -6.52
C TRP A 83 6.49 -8.56 -6.80
N GLY A 84 5.49 -7.77 -6.47
CA GLY A 84 4.11 -8.09 -6.83
C GLY A 84 3.48 -6.92 -7.56
N LEU A 85 2.74 -7.22 -8.62
CA LEU A 85 1.88 -6.25 -9.29
C LEU A 85 0.44 -6.57 -8.89
N PHE A 86 -0.25 -5.61 -8.30
CA PHE A 86 -1.59 -5.79 -7.76
C PHE A 86 -2.59 -4.93 -8.47
N GLU A 87 -3.78 -5.49 -8.71
CA GLU A 87 -4.97 -4.71 -9.08
C GLU A 87 -5.64 -4.24 -7.81
N VAL A 88 -5.94 -2.95 -7.74
CA VAL A 88 -6.51 -2.34 -6.54
C VAL A 88 -7.78 -1.60 -6.89
N GLU A 89 -8.84 -1.85 -6.11
CA GLU A 89 -10.07 -1.08 -6.16
C GLU A 89 -10.44 -0.71 -4.73
N ALA A 90 -10.78 0.54 -4.53
CA ALA A 90 -11.04 1.06 -3.20
C ALA A 90 -12.01 2.24 -3.24
N ASP A 91 -12.59 2.54 -2.09
CA ASP A 91 -13.32 3.78 -1.87
C ASP A 91 -12.46 4.72 -1.05
N TYR A 92 -12.43 5.98 -1.44
CA TYR A 92 -11.79 7.03 -0.66
C TYR A 92 -12.79 7.58 0.36
N LYS A 93 -12.35 7.69 1.62
CA LYS A 93 -13.19 8.14 2.73
C LYS A 93 -12.65 9.46 3.29
N PRO A 94 -12.83 10.59 2.60
CA PRO A 94 -12.34 11.88 3.11
C PRO A 94 -13.12 12.29 4.36
N ALA A 95 -12.39 12.60 5.44
CA ALA A 95 -13.02 12.88 6.74
C ALA A 95 -13.85 14.16 6.74
N ASN A 96 -13.42 15.19 6.01
CA ASN A 96 -13.97 16.54 6.14
C ASN A 96 -14.52 17.11 4.83
N LYS A 97 -14.82 16.26 3.85
CA LYS A 97 -15.35 16.74 2.57
C LYS A 97 -16.60 15.94 2.21
N PRO A 98 -17.59 16.57 1.63
CA PRO A 98 -18.72 15.83 1.09
C PRO A 98 -18.21 14.80 0.10
N ARG A 99 -18.79 13.62 0.16
CA ARG A 99 -18.42 12.55 -0.74
C ARG A 99 -18.82 12.93 -2.16
N GLN A 100 -17.85 12.99 -3.06
CA GLN A 100 -18.10 13.26 -4.46
C GLN A 100 -18.07 11.96 -5.24
N ARG A 101 -18.83 11.91 -6.28
CA ARG A 101 -18.85 10.74 -7.14
C ARG A 101 -18.04 10.99 -8.39
N PRO A 102 -17.28 9.98 -8.81
CA PRO A 102 -17.02 8.74 -8.05
C PRO A 102 -15.89 8.94 -7.04
N ASN A 103 -16.09 8.46 -5.81
CA ASN A 103 -14.98 8.28 -4.86
C ASN A 103 -14.33 6.93 -5.04
N TYR A 104 -14.63 6.29 -6.11
CA TYR A 104 -14.14 4.99 -6.48
C TYR A 104 -12.77 5.12 -7.11
N LEU A 105 -11.85 4.34 -6.61
CA LEU A 105 -10.47 4.30 -7.08
C LEU A 105 -10.21 2.98 -7.76
N ILE A 106 -9.55 3.04 -8.90
CA ILE A 106 -9.05 1.87 -9.60
C ILE A 106 -7.64 2.18 -10.07
N PHE A 107 -6.68 1.34 -9.68
CA PHE A 107 -5.29 1.55 -10.06
C PHE A 107 -4.51 0.25 -9.89
N GLU A 108 -3.27 0.27 -10.38
CA GLU A 108 -2.32 -0.81 -10.17
C GLU A 108 -1.23 -0.34 -9.23
N CYS A 109 -0.75 -1.25 -8.40
CA CYS A 109 0.29 -0.98 -7.43
C CYS A 109 1.37 -2.05 -7.54
N ALA A 110 2.61 -1.65 -7.74
CA ALA A 110 3.75 -2.54 -7.69
C ALA A 110 4.39 -2.43 -6.31
N ILE A 111 4.58 -3.56 -5.64
CA ILE A 111 5.15 -3.61 -4.31
C ILE A 111 6.42 -4.44 -4.35
N ARG A 112 7.49 -3.88 -3.80
CA ARG A 112 8.76 -4.58 -3.63
C ARG A 112 9.01 -4.80 -2.15
N TRP A 113 9.34 -6.04 -1.79
CA TRP A 113 9.82 -6.38 -0.45
C TRP A 113 11.20 -7.01 -0.53
N ARG A 114 12.01 -6.72 0.49
CA ARG A 114 13.11 -7.58 0.89
C ARG A 114 12.65 -8.35 2.11
N VAL A 115 12.75 -9.67 2.06
CA VAL A 115 12.29 -10.57 3.14
C VAL A 115 13.49 -11.37 3.63
N ARG A 116 13.69 -11.39 4.95
CA ARG A 116 14.76 -12.15 5.59
C ARG A 116 14.21 -12.79 6.85
N ASP A 117 14.41 -14.11 6.98
CA ASP A 117 13.93 -14.87 8.14
C ASP A 117 12.43 -14.62 8.42
N ASN A 118 11.62 -14.67 7.37
CA ASN A 118 10.17 -14.43 7.42
C ASN A 118 9.78 -13.03 7.90
N LYS A 119 10.71 -12.07 7.86
CA LYS A 119 10.43 -10.68 8.19
C LYS A 119 10.65 -9.78 6.99
N ILE A 120 9.75 -8.83 6.82
CA ILE A 120 9.86 -7.80 5.80
C ILE A 120 10.84 -6.77 6.33
N VAL A 121 12.04 -6.70 5.76
CA VAL A 121 13.04 -5.68 6.17
C VAL A 121 12.91 -4.42 5.36
N GLU A 122 12.37 -4.51 4.13
CA GLU A 122 12.07 -3.33 3.30
C GLU A 122 10.73 -3.52 2.62
N HIS A 123 9.96 -2.45 2.57
CA HIS A 123 8.74 -2.35 1.77
C HIS A 123 8.82 -1.07 0.95
N GLN A 124 8.46 -1.17 -0.31
CA GLN A 124 8.29 0.01 -1.18
C GLN A 124 7.16 -0.24 -2.17
N ALA A 125 6.25 0.70 -2.26
CA ALA A 125 5.12 0.65 -3.18
C ALA A 125 5.29 1.70 -4.26
N PHE A 126 4.83 1.38 -5.46
CA PHE A 126 4.86 2.29 -6.61
C PHE A 126 3.49 2.29 -7.27
N PHE A 127 2.92 3.43 -7.46
CA PHE A 127 1.67 3.61 -8.19
C PHE A 127 1.59 5.03 -8.73
N ASP A 128 0.68 5.27 -9.65
CA ASP A 128 0.48 6.58 -10.24
C ASP A 128 -0.22 7.50 -9.23
N THR A 129 0.58 8.29 -8.53
CA THR A 129 0.06 9.17 -7.48
C THR A 129 -0.82 10.29 -8.05
N ALA A 130 -0.50 10.79 -9.24
CA ALA A 130 -1.31 11.84 -9.89
C ALA A 130 -2.68 11.30 -10.26
N ALA A 131 -2.74 10.10 -10.84
CA ALA A 131 -4.01 9.47 -11.19
C ALA A 131 -4.85 9.20 -9.94
N LEU A 132 -4.22 8.75 -8.85
CA LEU A 132 -4.91 8.53 -7.59
C LEU A 132 -5.51 9.83 -7.04
N LEU A 133 -4.74 10.90 -7.04
CA LEU A 133 -5.21 12.20 -6.54
C LEU A 133 -6.35 12.76 -7.38
N VAL A 134 -6.32 12.53 -8.71
CA VAL A 134 -7.44 12.92 -9.58
C VAL A 134 -8.70 12.11 -9.23
N GLN A 135 -8.56 10.80 -9.10
CA GLN A 135 -9.70 9.92 -8.81
C GLN A 135 -10.34 10.25 -7.46
N GLN A 136 -9.55 10.62 -6.47
CA GLN A 136 -10.08 10.96 -5.16
C GLN A 136 -10.46 12.44 -5.00
N GLY A 137 -10.41 13.21 -6.10
CA GLY A 137 -10.92 14.58 -6.12
C GLY A 137 -9.98 15.64 -5.56
N GLU A 138 -8.69 15.32 -5.34
CA GLU A 138 -7.71 16.27 -4.81
C GLU A 138 -6.94 17.00 -5.91
N LEU A 139 -7.00 16.50 -7.14
CA LEU A 139 -6.50 17.19 -8.32
C LEU A 139 -7.61 17.24 -9.37
N PRO A 140 -7.68 18.31 -10.19
CA PRO A 140 -8.67 18.40 -11.24
C PRO A 140 -8.42 17.38 -12.34
N HIS A 141 -9.49 16.93 -12.99
CA HIS A 141 -9.35 16.12 -14.19
C HIS A 141 -8.65 16.91 -15.29
N PRO A 142 -7.80 16.26 -16.08
CA PRO A 142 -7.19 16.91 -17.24
C PRO A 142 -8.27 17.42 -18.20
N GLU A 143 -8.01 18.57 -18.79
CA GLU A 143 -8.88 19.11 -19.83
C GLU A 143 -8.81 18.24 -21.08
N ARG A 144 -9.87 18.24 -21.81
CA ARG A 144 -9.96 17.50 -23.07
C ARG A 144 -9.97 18.39 -24.27
#